data_b37d11845f68e32b13b24bb9104c85f4
#
_entry.id   b37d11845f68e32b13b24bb9104c85f4
#
_cell.length_a   1.000
_cell.length_b   1.000
_cell.length_c   1.000
_cell.angle_alpha   90.00
_cell.angle_beta   90.00
_cell.angle_gamma   90.00
#
_symmetry.space_group_name_H-M   'P 1'
#
loop_
_entity.id
_entity.type
_entity.pdbx_description
1 polymer ?
#
loop_
_entity_poly.entity_id
_entity_poly.type
_entity_poly.pdbx_seq_one_letter_code
_entity_poly.pdbx_strand_id
1 'polypeptide(L)'
;MEWADNQPVVRETSPVVLVVEDDSAVRQPLVKFLQMRQYTVVTAETADEGLDAIKTHRPAAAIVDLRLRRGSGREVVVSAPPEVPVIIFSGLRSESADLETIRPNTRLVEKPYSLVMLMDTLEDMLEQARGNSSGFGRIAAS
;
A
#
# COMPACT_ATOMS: atom_id res chain seq x y z
N MET A 1 30.10 3.73 17.70
CA MET A 1 29.67 3.44 17.37
C MET A 1 29.11 3.24 17.02
N GLU A 2 29.43 3.25 16.95
CA GLU A 2 28.97 3.03 16.39
C GLU A 2 28.20 2.76 16.12
N TRP A 3 28.40 2.84 16.11
CA TRP A 3 27.57 2.43 15.55
C TRP A 3 26.72 2.41 15.14
N ALA A 4 26.99 2.49 15.27
CA ALA A 4 26.26 2.37 14.77
C ALA A 4 25.53 2.51 14.40
N ASP A 5 25.87 2.65 14.45
CA ASP A 5 25.20 2.53 14.05
C ASP A 5 24.65 2.71 13.42
N ASN A 6 25.09 3.17 13.05
CA ASN A 6 24.65 3.12 12.18
C ASN A 6 23.51 2.69 11.70
N GLN A 7 23.40 2.44 11.38
CA GLN A 7 22.32 1.72 11.14
C GLN A 7 21.04 2.40 11.26
N PRO A 8 20.84 3.24 11.95
CA PRO A 8 19.62 3.97 12.11
C PRO A 8 19.15 4.67 10.89
N VAL A 9 20.05 4.98 10.09
CA VAL A 9 19.75 5.64 8.85
C VAL A 9 18.71 4.89 8.04
N VAL A 10 18.83 3.57 8.06
CA VAL A 10 17.93 2.74 7.31
C VAL A 10 16.49 2.91 7.77
N ARG A 11 16.32 3.13 9.04
CA ARG A 11 15.01 3.26 9.59
C ARG A 11 14.29 4.46 9.11
N GLU A 12 15.02 5.54 8.89
CA GLU A 12 14.41 6.76 8.45
C GLU A 12 13.77 6.64 7.10
N THR A 13 14.22 5.67 6.33
CA THR A 13 13.70 5.50 4.99
C THR A 13 12.69 4.38 4.89
N SER A 14 12.23 3.86 6.04
CA SER A 14 11.21 2.82 6.01
C SER A 14 9.92 3.39 5.44
N PRO A 15 9.44 2.84 4.34
CA PRO A 15 8.21 3.35 3.74
C PRO A 15 7.01 3.05 4.64
N VAL A 16 6.06 3.96 4.64
CA VAL A 16 4.82 3.76 5.38
C VAL A 16 3.81 3.12 4.45
N VAL A 17 3.22 2.02 4.90
CA VAL A 17 2.18 1.33 4.16
C VAL A 17 0.90 1.39 4.98
N LEU A 18 -0.17 1.85 4.35
CA LEU A 18 -1.49 1.89 4.98
C LEU A 18 -2.21 0.59 4.65
N VAL A 19 -2.76 -0.06 5.65
CA VAL A 19 -3.57 -1.26 5.47
C VAL A 19 -4.98 -0.95 5.94
N VAL A 20 -5.94 -1.02 5.03
CA VAL A 20 -7.35 -0.78 5.36
C VAL A 20 -8.08 -2.11 5.29
N GLU A 21 -8.39 -2.65 6.44
CA GLU A 21 -8.99 -3.97 6.57
C GLU A 21 -9.66 -4.08 7.93
N ASP A 22 -10.95 -4.37 7.96
CA ASP A 22 -11.67 -4.43 9.22
C ASP A 22 -11.59 -5.82 9.90
N ASP A 23 -11.22 -6.86 9.17
CA ASP A 23 -11.13 -8.19 9.75
C ASP A 23 -9.73 -8.40 10.31
N SER A 24 -9.63 -8.51 11.64
CA SER A 24 -8.34 -8.65 12.29
C SER A 24 -7.63 -9.95 11.90
N ALA A 25 -8.38 -10.98 11.58
CA ALA A 25 -7.77 -12.25 11.17
C ALA A 25 -7.03 -12.12 9.84
N VAL A 26 -7.48 -11.20 8.99
CA VAL A 26 -6.81 -10.90 7.72
C VAL A 26 -5.74 -9.86 7.95
N ARG A 27 -6.05 -8.84 8.73
CA ARG A 27 -5.15 -7.70 8.94
C ARG A 27 -3.87 -8.04 9.67
N GLN A 28 -3.98 -8.80 10.78
CA GLN A 28 -2.82 -9.02 11.63
C GLN A 28 -1.68 -9.75 10.97
N PRO A 29 -1.91 -10.85 10.24
CA PRO A 29 -0.80 -11.51 9.55
C PRO A 29 -0.18 -10.62 8.49
N LEU A 30 -0.99 -9.83 7.81
CA LEU A 30 -0.50 -8.94 6.79
C LEU A 30 0.39 -7.85 7.39
N VAL A 31 -0.05 -7.26 8.49
CA VAL A 31 0.74 -6.24 9.17
C VAL A 31 2.08 -6.82 9.63
N LYS A 32 2.03 -8.00 10.23
CA LYS A 32 3.24 -8.63 10.72
C LYS A 32 4.22 -8.90 9.58
N PHE A 33 3.72 -9.39 8.47
CA PHE A 33 4.56 -9.70 7.33
C PHE A 33 5.21 -8.43 6.77
N LEU A 34 4.43 -7.35 6.69
CA LEU A 34 4.97 -6.07 6.25
C LEU A 34 6.05 -5.56 7.18
N GLN A 35 5.82 -5.67 8.48
CA GLN A 35 6.81 -5.23 9.46
C GLN A 35 8.09 -6.04 9.34
N MET A 36 7.98 -7.31 9.07
CA MET A 36 9.15 -8.16 8.88
C MET A 36 9.95 -7.75 7.65
N ARG A 37 9.29 -7.13 6.68
CA ARG A 37 9.96 -6.60 5.49
C ARG A 37 10.38 -5.16 5.68
N GLN A 38 10.31 -4.67 6.93
CA GLN A 38 10.84 -3.35 7.31
C GLN A 38 10.00 -2.18 6.83
N TYR A 39 8.72 -2.42 6.63
CA TYR A 39 7.78 -1.32 6.39
C TYR A 39 7.23 -0.82 7.71
N THR A 40 6.94 0.46 7.77
CA THR A 40 6.17 1.03 8.85
C THR A 40 4.70 0.92 8.47
N VAL A 41 3.88 0.35 9.33
CA VAL A 41 2.49 0.06 8.96
C VAL A 41 1.53 0.91 9.77
N VAL A 42 0.58 1.51 9.08
CA VAL A 42 -0.53 2.23 9.68
C VAL A 42 -1.79 1.46 9.27
N THR A 43 -2.68 1.21 10.22
CA THR A 43 -3.88 0.43 9.93
C THR A 43 -5.14 1.28 10.07
N ALA A 44 -6.18 0.88 9.36
CA ALA A 44 -7.49 1.49 9.44
C ALA A 44 -8.53 0.40 9.28
N GLU A 45 -9.65 0.51 9.99
CA GLU A 45 -10.70 -0.50 9.93
C GLU A 45 -11.95 0.01 9.23
N THR A 46 -12.01 1.30 8.96
CA THR A 46 -13.16 1.90 8.27
C THR A 46 -12.66 2.80 7.16
N ALA A 47 -13.56 3.15 6.26
CA ALA A 47 -13.21 4.07 5.19
C ALA A 47 -12.78 5.42 5.74
N ASP A 48 -13.49 5.92 6.76
CA ASP A 48 -13.15 7.21 7.34
C ASP A 48 -11.75 7.21 7.96
N GLU A 49 -11.41 6.12 8.68
CA GLU A 49 -10.08 5.99 9.24
C GLU A 49 -9.02 5.93 8.14
N GLY A 50 -9.35 5.23 7.06
CA GLY A 50 -8.44 5.14 5.93
C GLY A 50 -8.19 6.49 5.28
N LEU A 51 -9.25 7.26 5.07
CA LEU A 51 -9.13 8.59 4.49
C LEU A 51 -8.31 9.51 5.38
N ASP A 52 -8.54 9.42 6.68
CA ASP A 52 -7.80 10.22 7.63
C ASP A 52 -6.32 9.83 7.65
N ALA A 53 -6.05 8.54 7.58
CA ALA A 53 -4.68 8.04 7.59
C ALA A 53 -3.90 8.52 6.36
N ILE A 54 -4.56 8.58 5.20
CA ILE A 54 -3.92 9.08 4.00
C ILE A 54 -3.43 10.52 4.22
N LYS A 55 -4.27 11.34 4.81
CA LYS A 55 -3.93 12.74 5.03
C LYS A 55 -2.85 12.90 6.09
N THR A 56 -2.98 12.15 7.17
CA THR A 56 -2.11 12.30 8.32
C THR A 56 -0.74 11.69 8.11
N HIS A 57 -0.70 10.51 7.51
CA HIS A 57 0.54 9.73 7.43
C HIS A 57 1.20 9.74 6.07
N ARG A 58 0.49 10.17 5.04
CA ARG A 58 1.02 10.24 3.68
C ARG A 58 1.76 8.96 3.31
N PRO A 59 1.06 7.83 3.28
CA PRO A 59 1.73 6.56 3.05
C PRO A 59 2.35 6.48 1.66
N ALA A 60 3.41 5.67 1.57
CA ALA A 60 4.06 5.40 0.29
C ALA A 60 3.25 4.42 -0.55
N ALA A 61 2.39 3.64 0.09
CA ALA A 61 1.51 2.69 -0.60
C ALA A 61 0.35 2.36 0.31
N ALA A 62 -0.71 1.85 -0.26
CA ALA A 62 -1.88 1.41 0.51
C ALA A 62 -2.36 0.07 0.02
N ILE A 63 -2.82 -0.75 0.95
CA ILE A 63 -3.44 -2.04 0.67
C ILE A 63 -4.85 -1.95 1.24
N VAL A 64 -5.85 -2.07 0.39
CA VAL A 64 -7.21 -1.73 0.75
C VAL A 64 -8.17 -2.84 0.40
N ASP A 65 -8.95 -3.29 1.39
CA ASP A 65 -10.07 -4.18 1.15
C ASP A 65 -11.25 -3.33 0.72
N LEU A 66 -11.89 -3.71 -0.37
CA LEU A 66 -13.04 -2.96 -0.86
C LEU A 66 -14.26 -3.15 0.03
N ARG A 67 -14.39 -4.30 0.66
CA ARG A 67 -15.56 -4.59 1.47
C ARG A 67 -15.29 -4.40 2.94
N LEU A 68 -15.67 -3.22 3.42
CA LEU A 68 -15.55 -2.90 4.83
C LEU A 68 -16.94 -2.87 5.43
N ARG A 69 -17.04 -3.13 6.73
CA ARG A 69 -18.32 -3.05 7.40
C ARG A 69 -18.81 -1.61 7.46
N ARG A 70 -17.89 -0.66 7.54
CA ARG A 70 -18.23 0.75 7.60
C ARG A 70 -17.55 1.49 6.49
N GLY A 71 -18.36 1.92 5.53
CA GLY A 71 -17.87 2.59 4.36
C GLY A 71 -17.33 1.62 3.36
N SER A 72 -16.82 2.13 2.29
CA SER A 72 -16.28 1.33 1.21
C SER A 72 -14.80 1.63 1.01
N GLY A 73 -14.02 0.58 0.83
CA GLY A 73 -12.61 0.76 0.51
C GLY A 73 -12.42 1.55 -0.79
N ARG A 74 -13.43 1.53 -1.64
CA ARG A 74 -13.42 2.29 -2.87
C ARG A 74 -13.16 3.78 -2.63
N GLU A 75 -13.77 4.34 -1.60
CA GLU A 75 -13.56 5.75 -1.26
C GLU A 75 -12.11 6.03 -0.94
N VAL A 76 -11.47 5.09 -0.25
CA VAL A 76 -10.07 5.25 0.11
C VAL A 76 -9.20 5.20 -1.14
N VAL A 77 -9.49 4.26 -2.04
CA VAL A 77 -8.71 4.09 -3.25
C VAL A 77 -8.75 5.35 -4.11
N VAL A 78 -9.96 5.88 -4.34
CA VAL A 78 -10.06 7.05 -5.22
C VAL A 78 -9.50 8.31 -4.58
N SER A 79 -9.42 8.34 -3.25
CA SER A 79 -8.88 9.51 -2.54
C SER A 79 -7.38 9.49 -2.39
N ALA A 80 -6.74 8.35 -2.60
CA ALA A 80 -5.30 8.29 -2.50
C ALA A 80 -4.68 9.11 -3.63
N PRO A 81 -3.58 9.83 -3.35
CA PRO A 81 -2.92 10.61 -4.40
C PRO A 81 -2.57 9.71 -5.58
N PRO A 82 -2.66 10.22 -6.80
CA PRO A 82 -2.45 9.37 -7.99
C PRO A 82 -1.09 8.70 -8.04
N GLU A 83 -0.10 9.30 -7.43
CA GLU A 83 1.25 8.74 -7.45
C GLU A 83 1.45 7.62 -6.43
N VAL A 84 0.52 7.45 -5.50
CA VAL A 84 0.66 6.44 -4.45
C VAL A 84 0.13 5.10 -4.97
N PRO A 85 0.97 4.06 -5.00
CA PRO A 85 0.50 2.74 -5.42
C PRO A 85 -0.56 2.20 -4.45
N VAL A 86 -1.61 1.63 -4.99
CA VAL A 86 -2.66 1.03 -4.19
C VAL A 86 -2.88 -0.40 -4.66
N ILE A 87 -2.89 -1.32 -3.71
CA ILE A 87 -3.28 -2.70 -3.97
C ILE A 87 -4.67 -2.88 -3.39
N ILE A 88 -5.58 -3.32 -4.24
CA ILE A 88 -6.94 -3.64 -3.81
C ILE A 88 -7.00 -5.15 -3.64
N PHE A 89 -7.45 -5.62 -2.49
CA PHE A 89 -7.72 -7.04 -2.40
C PHE A 89 -9.22 -7.25 -2.18
N SER A 90 -9.77 -8.17 -2.96
CA SER A 90 -11.20 -8.35 -3.04
C SER A 90 -11.51 -9.77 -3.44
N GLY A 91 -12.69 -10.24 -3.03
CA GLY A 91 -13.16 -11.55 -3.45
C GLY A 91 -13.76 -11.55 -4.84
N LEU A 92 -14.09 -10.37 -5.38
CA LEU A 92 -14.74 -10.24 -6.66
C LEU A 92 -14.01 -9.25 -7.55
N ARG A 93 -13.45 -9.75 -8.63
CA ARG A 93 -12.73 -8.92 -9.58
C ARG A 93 -13.64 -7.82 -10.16
N SER A 94 -14.91 -8.14 -10.37
CA SER A 94 -15.81 -7.17 -10.99
C SER A 94 -15.99 -5.90 -10.17
N GLU A 95 -15.69 -5.96 -8.89
CA GLU A 95 -15.86 -4.80 -8.03
C GLU A 95 -14.75 -3.77 -8.20
N SER A 96 -13.65 -4.16 -8.80
CA SER A 96 -12.49 -3.29 -8.90
C SER A 96 -12.07 -2.97 -10.33
N ALA A 97 -12.73 -3.59 -11.32
CA ALA A 97 -12.29 -3.45 -12.70
C ALA A 97 -12.21 -1.98 -13.14
N ASP A 98 -13.20 -1.19 -12.77
CA ASP A 98 -13.21 0.21 -13.16
C ASP A 98 -12.16 1.02 -12.41
N LEU A 99 -11.82 0.62 -11.18
CA LEU A 99 -10.84 1.35 -10.39
C LEU A 99 -9.46 1.31 -11.01
N GLU A 100 -9.10 0.19 -11.60
CA GLU A 100 -7.82 0.09 -12.27
C GLU A 100 -7.75 1.00 -13.49
N THR A 101 -8.91 1.24 -14.11
CA THR A 101 -9.00 2.15 -15.25
C THR A 101 -8.95 3.60 -14.80
N ILE A 102 -9.71 3.93 -13.75
CA ILE A 102 -9.79 5.29 -13.24
C ILE A 102 -8.46 5.73 -12.64
N ARG A 103 -7.79 4.78 -11.99
CA ARG A 103 -6.57 5.07 -11.25
C ARG A 103 -5.50 4.05 -11.65
N PRO A 104 -4.69 4.40 -12.67
CA PRO A 104 -3.76 3.40 -13.24
C PRO A 104 -2.74 2.82 -12.26
N ASN A 105 -2.39 3.56 -11.21
CA ASN A 105 -1.42 3.05 -10.24
C ASN A 105 -2.10 2.19 -9.19
N THR A 106 -2.89 1.24 -9.64
CA THR A 106 -3.72 0.39 -8.79
C THR A 106 -3.68 -1.03 -9.36
N ARG A 107 -3.52 -2.01 -8.49
CA ARG A 107 -3.57 -3.41 -8.90
C ARG A 107 -4.48 -4.19 -8.00
N LEU A 108 -5.15 -5.17 -8.58
CA LEU A 108 -6.04 -6.05 -7.85
C LEU A 108 -5.31 -7.34 -7.49
N VAL A 109 -5.46 -7.76 -6.25
CA VAL A 109 -5.05 -9.09 -5.80
C VAL A 109 -6.32 -9.78 -5.30
N GLU A 110 -6.68 -10.87 -5.94
CA GLU A 110 -7.91 -11.57 -5.60
C GLU A 110 -7.73 -12.46 -4.37
N LYS A 111 -8.77 -12.52 -3.55
CA LYS A 111 -8.79 -13.43 -2.42
C LYS A 111 -9.20 -14.82 -2.90
N PRO A 112 -8.66 -15.87 -2.33
CA PRO A 112 -7.60 -15.89 -1.34
C PRO A 112 -6.26 -15.54 -1.98
N TYR A 113 -5.36 -14.96 -1.21
CA TYR A 113 -4.10 -14.50 -1.76
C TYR A 113 -2.93 -15.03 -0.93
N SER A 114 -1.77 -15.05 -1.57
CA SER A 114 -0.53 -15.42 -0.90
C SER A 114 0.14 -14.15 -0.41
N LEU A 115 0.59 -14.15 0.84
CA LEU A 115 1.30 -13.00 1.38
C LEU A 115 2.58 -12.72 0.60
N VAL A 116 3.23 -13.77 0.11
CA VAL A 116 4.43 -13.60 -0.70
C VAL A 116 4.11 -12.88 -1.99
N MET A 117 3.05 -13.31 -2.67
CA MET A 117 2.66 -12.66 -3.92
C MET A 117 2.21 -11.22 -3.69
N LEU A 118 1.53 -10.99 -2.60
CA LEU A 118 1.11 -9.64 -2.25
C LEU A 118 2.33 -8.74 -2.05
N MET A 119 3.33 -9.28 -1.34
CA MET A 119 4.56 -8.53 -1.09
C MET A 119 5.31 -8.26 -2.39
N ASP A 120 5.37 -9.26 -3.26
CA ASP A 120 6.04 -9.07 -4.55
C ASP A 120 5.36 -7.97 -5.36
N THR A 121 4.02 -7.96 -5.35
CA THR A 121 3.27 -6.93 -6.05
C THR A 121 3.54 -5.56 -5.44
N LEU A 122 3.53 -5.48 -4.13
CA LEU A 122 3.78 -4.23 -3.43
C LEU A 122 5.17 -3.70 -3.75
N GLU A 123 6.17 -4.56 -3.66
CA GLU A 123 7.54 -4.14 -3.89
C GLU A 123 7.76 -3.71 -5.33
N ASP A 124 7.12 -4.40 -6.25
CA ASP A 124 7.19 -4.05 -7.65
C ASP A 124 6.57 -2.67 -7.90
N MET A 125 5.42 -2.41 -7.31
CA MET A 125 4.76 -1.13 -7.47
C MET A 125 5.55 0.00 -6.83
N LEU A 126 6.14 -0.25 -5.66
CA LEU A 126 6.96 0.75 -5.00
C LEU A 126 8.22 1.04 -5.81
N GLU A 127 8.79 0.01 -6.40
CA GLU A 127 9.96 0.17 -7.25
C GLU A 127 9.62 1.02 -8.46
N GLN A 128 8.48 0.75 -9.09
CA GLN A 128 8.04 1.53 -10.23
C GLN A 128 7.75 2.98 -9.85
N ALA A 129 7.17 3.19 -8.70
CA ALA A 129 6.88 4.54 -8.23
C ALA A 129 8.17 5.32 -8.01
N ARG A 130 9.17 4.67 -7.40
CA ARG A 130 10.47 5.30 -7.22
C ARG A 130 11.14 5.55 -8.55
N GLY A 131 11.03 4.57 -9.45
CA GLY A 131 11.58 4.71 -10.78
C GLY A 131 10.96 5.87 -11.53
N ASN A 132 9.66 6.04 -11.38
CA ASN A 132 8.96 7.15 -12.02
C ASN A 132 9.36 8.49 -11.41
N SER A 133 9.53 8.54 -10.09
CA SER A 133 9.97 9.76 -9.42
C SER A 133 11.32 10.20 -9.89
N SER A 134 12.24 9.25 -9.99
CA SER A 134 13.59 9.55 -10.45
C SER A 134 13.76 9.17 -11.90
N GLY A 135 12.75 8.54 -12.46
CA GLY A 135 12.80 8.05 -13.81
C GLY A 135 12.94 9.14 -14.84
N PHE A 136 12.46 10.29 -14.49
CA PHE A 136 12.62 11.44 -15.32
C PHE A 136 14.10 11.65 -15.64
N GLY A 137 14.90 11.68 -14.60
CA GLY A 137 16.33 11.81 -14.80
C GLY A 137 16.93 10.59 -15.44
N ARG A 138 16.42 9.44 -15.07
CA ARG A 138 16.95 8.20 -15.59
C ARG A 138 16.62 8.02 -17.05
N ILE A 139 15.42 8.40 -17.44
CA ILE A 139 15.02 8.34 -18.83
C ILE A 139 15.90 9.26 -19.66
N ALA A 140 16.16 10.42 -19.13
CA ALA A 140 17.04 11.36 -19.81
C ALA A 140 18.43 10.79 -19.96
N ALA A 141 18.86 10.03 -18.98
CA ALA A 141 20.19 9.43 -19.01
C ALA A 141 20.25 8.26 -19.96
N SER A 142 19.15 7.58 -20.11
CA SER A 142 19.17 6.43 -21.01
C SER A 142 18.63 6.78 -22.36
#